data_a9d1e05ade89afe4bb31b305b714f829
#
_entry.id   a9d1e05ade89afe4bb31b305b714f829
#
_cell.length_a   1.000
_cell.length_b   1.000
_cell.length_c   1.000
_cell.angle_alpha   90.00
_cell.angle_beta   90.00
_cell.angle_gamma   90.00
#
_symmetry.space_group_name_H-M   'P 1'
#
loop_
_entity.id
_entity.type
_entity.pdbx_description
1 polymer ?
#
loop_
_entity_poly.entity_id
_entity_poly.type
_entity_poly.pdbx_seq_one_letter_code
_entity_poly.pdbx_strand_id
1 'polypeptide(L)'
;LTCTMSKLTDRIEVCSMGEFEICRELQIEAEKLLISGVLKKKKDITEILNIYGGRCRYTVESVEQLYSYINWSSTHGEKINVYLRLTSGNQFGMDEEAIEKITASRDQFPMIKVCGIHFFSGTQKKTAEKFSKEIAYLDKFCWKIEQKYGFTMSELEYGPGIAVPYF
;
A
#
# COMPACT_ATOMS: atom_id res chain seq x y z
N LEU A 1 16.68 3.87 -16.06
CA LEU A 1 15.63 4.69 -15.44
C LEU A 1 15.48 4.33 -13.96
N THR A 2 15.13 3.08 -13.61
CA THR A 2 14.89 2.63 -12.22
C THR A 2 16.05 2.93 -11.28
N CYS A 3 17.29 2.65 -11.68
CA CYS A 3 18.50 2.96 -10.89
C CYS A 3 18.67 4.48 -10.63
N THR A 4 18.31 5.32 -11.60
CA THR A 4 18.34 6.79 -11.42
C THR A 4 17.23 7.24 -10.48
N MET A 5 16.04 6.74 -10.70
CA MET A 5 14.86 7.08 -9.87
C MET A 5 15.05 6.67 -8.41
N SER A 6 15.64 5.50 -8.14
CA SER A 6 15.87 5.03 -6.77
C SER A 6 16.77 5.94 -5.93
N LYS A 7 17.60 6.75 -6.58
CA LYS A 7 18.46 7.74 -5.91
C LYS A 7 17.75 9.08 -5.64
N LEU A 8 16.65 9.34 -6.35
CA LEU A 8 15.94 10.62 -6.33
C LEU A 8 14.59 10.55 -5.62
N THR A 9 14.16 9.33 -5.25
CA THR A 9 12.86 9.10 -4.61
C THR A 9 13.05 8.41 -3.26
N ASP A 10 12.15 8.66 -2.33
CA ASP A 10 12.13 7.99 -1.04
C ASP A 10 11.59 6.56 -1.16
N ARG A 11 10.67 6.32 -2.12
CA ARG A 11 10.05 5.02 -2.37
C ARG A 11 9.87 4.72 -3.84
N ILE A 12 9.80 3.43 -4.14
CA ILE A 12 9.46 2.88 -5.44
C ILE A 12 8.31 1.90 -5.23
N GLU A 13 7.20 2.15 -5.90
CA GLU A 13 6.08 1.21 -5.94
C GLU A 13 6.37 0.11 -6.97
N VAL A 14 6.21 -1.15 -6.51
CA VAL A 14 6.47 -2.37 -7.28
C VAL A 14 5.16 -3.14 -7.39
N CYS A 15 4.63 -3.24 -8.62
CA CYS A 15 3.31 -3.81 -8.87
C CYS A 15 3.33 -5.23 -9.46
N SER A 16 4.51 -5.78 -9.74
CA SER A 16 4.67 -7.12 -10.33
C SER A 16 5.96 -7.80 -9.89
N MET A 17 6.02 -9.14 -10.02
CA MET A 17 7.25 -9.89 -9.77
C MET A 17 8.38 -9.46 -10.71
N GLY A 18 8.10 -9.13 -11.97
CA GLY A 18 9.13 -8.65 -12.89
C GLY A 18 9.76 -7.33 -12.44
N GLU A 19 8.96 -6.39 -11.93
CA GLU A 19 9.48 -5.14 -11.35
C GLU A 19 10.27 -5.40 -10.05
N PHE A 20 9.80 -6.35 -9.23
CA PHE A 20 10.51 -6.78 -8.03
C PHE A 20 11.91 -7.33 -8.37
N GLU A 21 12.00 -8.21 -9.37
CA GLU A 21 13.28 -8.77 -9.83
C GLU A 21 14.24 -7.68 -10.33
N ILE A 22 13.72 -6.71 -11.10
CA ILE A 22 14.53 -5.56 -11.53
C ILE A 22 15.09 -4.79 -10.33
N CYS A 23 14.24 -4.52 -9.32
CA CYS A 23 14.70 -3.84 -8.10
C CYS A 23 15.75 -4.66 -7.34
N ARG A 24 15.59 -5.97 -7.28
CA ARG A 24 16.52 -6.91 -6.66
C ARG A 24 17.88 -6.94 -7.38
N GLU A 25 17.86 -7.06 -8.70
CA GLU A 25 19.10 -7.04 -9.52
C GLU A 25 19.86 -5.72 -9.41
N LEU A 26 19.14 -4.61 -9.31
CA LEU A 26 19.71 -3.29 -9.09
C LEU A 26 20.11 -3.02 -7.64
N GLN A 27 19.94 -4.00 -6.75
CA GLN A 27 20.25 -3.91 -5.32
C GLN A 27 19.59 -2.69 -4.63
N ILE A 28 18.35 -2.40 -5.00
CA ILE A 28 17.59 -1.33 -4.36
C ILE A 28 17.25 -1.75 -2.93
N GLU A 29 17.48 -0.85 -1.98
CA GLU A 29 17.22 -1.08 -0.56
C GLU A 29 15.76 -1.47 -0.32
N ALA A 30 15.54 -2.52 0.47
CA ALA A 30 14.19 -3.04 0.77
C ALA A 30 13.27 -1.97 1.37
N GLU A 31 13.83 -1.09 2.18
CA GLU A 31 13.15 0.01 2.87
C GLU A 31 12.52 1.03 1.91
N LYS A 32 13.06 1.11 0.69
CA LYS A 32 12.52 1.94 -0.39
C LYS A 32 11.39 1.27 -1.18
N LEU A 33 11.13 -0.01 -0.97
CA LEU A 33 10.14 -0.73 -1.75
C LEU A 33 8.76 -0.70 -1.10
N LEU A 34 7.77 -0.30 -1.88
CA LEU A 34 6.35 -0.52 -1.59
C LEU A 34 5.84 -1.63 -2.52
N ILE A 35 5.59 -2.79 -1.96
CA ILE A 35 5.08 -3.94 -2.69
C ILE A 35 3.58 -3.82 -2.83
N SER A 36 3.15 -3.46 -4.02
CA SER A 36 1.77 -3.16 -4.39
C SER A 36 1.28 -4.14 -5.46
N GLY A 37 0.15 -3.81 -6.09
CA GLY A 37 -0.40 -4.58 -7.20
C GLY A 37 -1.50 -5.54 -6.80
N VAL A 38 -2.43 -5.68 -7.73
CA VAL A 38 -3.70 -6.38 -7.53
C VAL A 38 -3.51 -7.89 -7.61
N LEU A 39 -2.66 -8.35 -8.50
CA LEU A 39 -2.44 -9.78 -8.75
C LEU A 39 -1.25 -10.31 -7.95
N LYS A 40 -1.30 -10.15 -6.63
CA LYS A 40 -0.33 -10.78 -5.75
C LYS A 40 -0.75 -12.23 -5.49
N LYS A 41 -0.20 -13.16 -6.26
CA LYS A 41 -0.38 -14.58 -5.94
C LYS A 41 0.24 -14.87 -4.58
N LYS A 42 -0.40 -15.74 -3.80
CA LYS A 42 0.08 -16.11 -2.46
C LYS A 42 1.56 -16.54 -2.46
N LYS A 43 1.99 -17.29 -3.49
CA LYS A 43 3.39 -17.70 -3.64
C LYS A 43 4.33 -16.51 -3.81
N ASP A 44 3.95 -15.51 -4.61
CA ASP A 44 4.76 -14.33 -4.90
C ASP A 44 4.92 -13.47 -3.64
N ILE A 45 3.81 -13.27 -2.90
CA ILE A 45 3.84 -12.60 -1.58
C ILE A 45 4.79 -13.33 -0.63
N THR A 46 4.67 -14.65 -0.54
CA THR A 46 5.51 -15.47 0.35
C THR A 46 6.98 -15.39 -0.03
N GLU A 47 7.28 -15.41 -1.32
CA GLU A 47 8.65 -15.28 -1.83
C GLU A 47 9.26 -13.94 -1.46
N ILE A 48 8.56 -12.83 -1.69
CA ILE A 48 9.03 -11.48 -1.35
C ILE A 48 9.23 -11.35 0.17
N LEU A 49 8.28 -11.83 0.96
CA LEU A 49 8.37 -11.83 2.41
C LEU A 49 9.56 -12.63 2.93
N ASN A 50 9.85 -13.79 2.33
CA ASN A 50 11.00 -14.61 2.72
C ASN A 50 12.35 -13.95 2.39
N ILE A 51 12.38 -13.09 1.37
CA ILE A 51 13.60 -12.36 0.99
C ILE A 51 13.78 -11.09 1.82
N TYR A 52 12.73 -10.30 1.98
CA TYR A 52 12.82 -8.95 2.55
C TYR A 52 12.07 -8.76 3.87
N GLY A 53 11.14 -9.65 4.21
CA GLY A 53 10.39 -9.59 5.47
C GLY A 53 9.66 -8.25 5.66
N GLY A 54 9.72 -7.75 6.87
CA GLY A 54 9.14 -6.46 7.26
C GLY A 54 9.94 -5.22 6.87
N ARG A 55 11.08 -5.38 6.17
CA ARG A 55 11.88 -4.24 5.69
C ARG A 55 11.20 -3.47 4.57
N CYS A 56 10.43 -4.16 3.71
CA CYS A 56 9.55 -3.51 2.73
C CYS A 56 8.27 -3.00 3.38
N ARG A 57 7.54 -2.18 2.63
CA ARG A 57 6.13 -1.89 2.89
C ARG A 57 5.25 -2.64 1.89
N TYR A 58 4.03 -2.96 2.30
CA TYR A 58 3.11 -3.75 1.50
C TYR A 58 1.75 -3.09 1.42
N THR A 59 1.07 -3.14 0.27
CA THR A 59 -0.35 -2.81 0.20
C THR A 59 -1.19 -4.03 0.51
N VAL A 60 -2.30 -3.82 1.20
CA VAL A 60 -3.37 -4.78 1.44
C VAL A 60 -4.56 -4.38 0.58
N GLU A 61 -4.90 -5.20 -0.39
CA GLU A 61 -5.95 -4.93 -1.36
C GLU A 61 -7.20 -5.79 -1.14
N SER A 62 -7.11 -6.77 -0.25
CA SER A 62 -8.23 -7.60 0.18
C SER A 62 -7.97 -8.21 1.56
N VAL A 63 -9.04 -8.67 2.19
CA VAL A 63 -8.97 -9.35 3.49
C VAL A 63 -8.13 -10.63 3.41
N GLU A 64 -8.18 -11.36 2.29
CA GLU A 64 -7.40 -12.57 2.05
C GLU A 64 -5.89 -12.27 2.01
N GLN A 65 -5.52 -11.14 1.40
CA GLN A 65 -4.11 -10.69 1.43
C GLN A 65 -3.66 -10.36 2.85
N LEU A 66 -4.50 -9.67 3.63
CA LEU A 66 -4.20 -9.38 5.04
C LEU A 66 -3.93 -10.66 5.83
N TYR A 67 -4.78 -11.68 5.68
CA TYR A 67 -4.56 -12.97 6.34
C TYR A 67 -3.26 -13.65 5.92
N SER A 68 -2.84 -13.49 4.67
CA SER A 68 -1.55 -14.00 4.20
C SER A 68 -0.38 -13.34 4.93
N TYR A 69 -0.44 -12.03 5.13
CA TYR A 69 0.56 -11.28 5.91
C TYR A 69 0.52 -11.65 7.40
N ILE A 70 -0.67 -11.76 8.00
CA ILE A 70 -0.83 -12.17 9.40
C ILE A 70 -0.21 -13.56 9.63
N ASN A 71 -0.51 -14.52 8.78
CA ASN A 71 0.00 -15.88 8.89
C ASN A 71 1.53 -15.92 8.79
N TRP A 72 2.10 -15.21 7.80
CA TRP A 72 3.54 -15.17 7.63
C TRP A 72 4.22 -14.49 8.81
N SER A 73 3.75 -13.31 9.23
CA SER A 73 4.34 -12.55 10.34
C SER A 73 4.28 -13.31 11.67
N SER A 74 3.17 -13.99 11.93
CA SER A 74 3.02 -14.83 13.14
C SER A 74 3.96 -16.02 13.14
N THR A 75 4.18 -16.65 11.97
CA THR A 75 5.08 -17.80 11.83
C THR A 75 6.55 -17.42 12.00
N HIS A 76 6.93 -16.23 11.51
CA HIS A 76 8.33 -15.77 11.52
C HIS A 76 8.67 -14.85 12.69
N GLY A 77 7.67 -14.41 13.47
CA GLY A 77 7.89 -13.49 14.59
C GLY A 77 8.33 -12.09 14.15
N GLU A 78 8.02 -11.70 12.91
CA GLU A 78 8.50 -10.45 12.31
C GLU A 78 7.33 -9.52 12.00
N LYS A 79 7.46 -8.23 12.36
CA LYS A 79 6.45 -7.21 12.08
C LYS A 79 6.46 -6.80 10.61
N ILE A 80 5.27 -6.64 10.04
CA ILE A 80 5.06 -6.18 8.67
C ILE A 80 4.35 -4.83 8.68
N ASN A 81 4.86 -3.87 7.88
CA ASN A 81 4.27 -2.56 7.68
C ASN A 81 3.35 -2.60 6.45
N VAL A 82 2.08 -2.22 6.63
CA VAL A 82 1.09 -2.28 5.56
C VAL A 82 0.34 -0.96 5.37
N TYR A 83 -0.05 -0.68 4.12
CA TYR A 83 -1.07 0.30 3.76
C TYR A 83 -2.34 -0.42 3.36
N LEU A 84 -3.48 0.06 3.82
CA LEU A 84 -4.78 -0.46 3.40
C LEU A 84 -5.19 0.28 2.13
N ARG A 85 -5.38 -0.44 1.03
CA ARG A 85 -5.80 0.17 -0.22
C ARG A 85 -7.29 0.43 -0.22
N LEU A 86 -7.65 1.72 -0.21
CA LEU A 86 -9.03 2.17 -0.33
C LEU A 86 -9.42 2.18 -1.82
N THR A 87 -10.57 1.58 -2.14
CA THR A 87 -11.10 1.60 -3.50
C THR A 87 -11.48 3.02 -3.94
N SER A 88 -11.25 3.32 -5.19
CA SER A 88 -11.76 4.53 -5.86
C SER A 88 -13.09 4.31 -6.58
N GLY A 89 -13.83 3.24 -6.24
CA GLY A 89 -15.07 2.85 -6.90
C GLY A 89 -14.85 1.88 -8.07
N ASN A 90 -13.63 1.39 -8.27
CA ASN A 90 -13.29 0.34 -9.23
C ASN A 90 -13.14 -1.02 -8.53
N GLN A 91 -12.72 -2.04 -9.29
CA GLN A 91 -12.53 -3.41 -8.78
C GLN A 91 -11.32 -3.60 -7.84
N PHE A 92 -10.54 -2.56 -7.58
CA PHE A 92 -9.29 -2.62 -6.84
C PHE A 92 -9.41 -2.00 -5.46
N GLY A 93 -8.76 -2.63 -4.47
CA GLY A 93 -8.79 -2.20 -3.10
C GLY A 93 -10.06 -2.61 -2.35
N MET A 94 -10.17 -2.16 -1.13
CA MET A 94 -11.25 -2.46 -0.20
C MET A 94 -12.15 -1.23 -0.03
N ASP A 95 -13.41 -1.45 0.26
CA ASP A 95 -14.33 -0.37 0.63
C ASP A 95 -14.05 0.17 2.04
N GLU A 96 -14.68 1.29 2.38
CA GLU A 96 -14.53 1.92 3.69
C GLU A 96 -14.90 0.95 4.83
N GLU A 97 -15.96 0.14 4.65
CA GLU A 97 -16.45 -0.76 5.70
C GLU A 97 -15.42 -1.85 6.02
N ALA A 98 -14.78 -2.43 5.00
CA ALA A 98 -13.73 -3.43 5.19
C ALA A 98 -12.50 -2.82 5.90
N ILE A 99 -12.08 -1.62 5.52
CA ILE A 99 -10.97 -0.91 6.19
C ILE A 99 -11.34 -0.57 7.64
N GLU A 100 -12.57 -0.14 7.90
CA GLU A 100 -13.06 0.11 9.26
C GLU A 100 -13.00 -1.16 10.13
N LYS A 101 -13.45 -2.30 9.59
CA LYS A 101 -13.40 -3.60 10.30
C LYS A 101 -11.96 -4.02 10.62
N ILE A 102 -11.05 -3.87 9.66
CA ILE A 102 -9.62 -4.15 9.88
C ILE A 102 -9.06 -3.25 10.97
N THR A 103 -9.35 -1.95 10.91
CA THR A 103 -8.87 -0.99 11.90
C THR A 103 -9.42 -1.29 13.31
N ALA A 104 -10.69 -1.65 13.41
CA ALA A 104 -11.33 -2.01 14.67
C ALA A 104 -10.73 -3.27 15.31
N SER A 105 -10.26 -4.21 14.49
CA SER A 105 -9.70 -5.50 14.94
C SER A 105 -8.17 -5.53 14.99
N ARG A 106 -7.47 -4.42 14.76
CA ARG A 106 -6.01 -4.35 14.63
C ARG A 106 -5.23 -4.97 15.81
N ASP A 107 -5.79 -4.89 17.01
CA ASP A 107 -5.15 -5.44 18.22
C ASP A 107 -5.11 -6.98 18.21
N GLN A 108 -5.91 -7.63 17.35
CA GLN A 108 -5.91 -9.09 17.17
C GLN A 108 -4.73 -9.58 16.33
N PHE A 109 -4.02 -8.69 15.62
CA PHE A 109 -2.85 -9.01 14.80
C PHE A 109 -1.68 -8.07 15.07
N PRO A 110 -1.07 -8.14 16.25
CA PRO A 110 -0.09 -7.15 16.73
C PRO A 110 1.22 -7.14 15.92
N MET A 111 1.43 -8.14 15.06
CA MET A 111 2.57 -8.20 14.15
C MET A 111 2.33 -7.47 12.84
N ILE A 112 1.12 -6.98 12.58
CA ILE A 112 0.80 -6.13 11.42
C ILE A 112 0.69 -4.69 11.88
N LYS A 113 1.57 -3.84 11.36
CA LYS A 113 1.50 -2.39 11.57
C LYS A 113 0.80 -1.74 10.40
N VAL A 114 -0.43 -1.30 10.61
CA VAL A 114 -1.13 -0.43 9.64
C VAL A 114 -0.49 0.95 9.70
N CYS A 115 0.14 1.38 8.60
CA CYS A 115 0.80 2.69 8.50
C CYS A 115 -0.16 3.77 8.01
N GLY A 116 -1.08 3.41 7.11
CA GLY A 116 -1.98 4.38 6.52
C GLY A 116 -2.78 3.83 5.36
N ILE A 117 -3.20 4.74 4.50
CA ILE A 117 -4.01 4.44 3.30
C ILE A 117 -3.14 4.49 2.05
N HIS A 118 -3.38 3.54 1.14
CA HIS A 118 -2.98 3.63 -0.25
C HIS A 118 -4.21 3.95 -1.10
N PHE A 119 -4.11 4.93 -2.00
CA PHE A 119 -5.21 5.34 -2.86
C PHE A 119 -4.74 5.71 -4.26
N PHE A 120 -5.36 5.09 -5.26
CA PHE A 120 -5.10 5.38 -6.67
C PHE A 120 -6.42 5.33 -7.45
N SER A 121 -6.78 6.43 -8.07
CA SER A 121 -8.07 6.62 -8.75
C SER A 121 -7.98 6.75 -10.28
N GLY A 122 -6.84 6.36 -10.85
CA GLY A 122 -6.61 6.37 -12.30
C GLY A 122 -5.57 7.41 -12.73
N THR A 123 -5.35 7.46 -14.05
CA THR A 123 -4.31 8.27 -14.70
C THR A 123 -4.88 9.47 -15.45
N GLN A 124 -3.98 10.32 -15.99
CA GLN A 124 -4.30 11.42 -16.93
C GLN A 124 -5.33 12.44 -16.43
N LYS A 125 -5.31 12.74 -15.15
CA LYS A 125 -6.15 13.81 -14.58
C LYS A 125 -5.55 15.17 -14.89
N LYS A 126 -6.39 16.05 -15.45
CA LYS A 126 -5.97 17.36 -15.98
C LYS A 126 -6.35 18.55 -15.08
N THR A 127 -7.18 18.34 -14.04
CA THR A 127 -7.72 19.46 -13.27
C THR A 127 -7.38 19.36 -11.78
N ALA A 128 -6.96 20.47 -11.19
CA ALA A 128 -6.69 20.58 -9.76
C ALA A 128 -7.92 20.26 -8.90
N GLU A 129 -9.12 20.54 -9.39
CA GLU A 129 -10.36 20.29 -8.70
C GLU A 129 -10.56 18.80 -8.36
N LYS A 130 -10.16 17.89 -9.29
CA LYS A 130 -10.24 16.43 -9.04
C LYS A 130 -9.32 16.02 -7.89
N PHE A 131 -8.10 16.54 -7.85
CA PHE A 131 -7.16 16.27 -6.76
C PHE A 131 -7.68 16.79 -5.43
N SER A 132 -8.19 18.03 -5.41
CA SER A 132 -8.74 18.63 -4.20
C SER A 132 -9.90 17.81 -3.63
N LYS A 133 -10.80 17.33 -4.49
CA LYS A 133 -11.93 16.48 -4.07
C LYS A 133 -11.46 15.14 -3.49
N GLU A 134 -10.45 14.51 -4.12
CA GLU A 134 -9.89 13.24 -3.63
C GLU A 134 -9.18 13.42 -2.29
N ILE A 135 -8.36 14.45 -2.14
CA ILE A 135 -7.68 14.73 -0.86
C ILE A 135 -8.71 15.05 0.23
N ALA A 136 -9.72 15.86 -0.04
CA ALA A 136 -10.77 16.14 0.93
C ALA A 136 -11.58 14.89 1.33
N TYR A 137 -11.81 13.97 0.40
CA TYR A 137 -12.44 12.69 0.68
C TYR A 137 -11.56 11.81 1.58
N LEU A 138 -10.27 11.69 1.27
CA LEU A 138 -9.32 10.91 2.04
C LEU A 138 -9.12 11.48 3.45
N ASP A 139 -9.01 12.80 3.57
CA ASP A 139 -8.92 13.48 4.85
C ASP A 139 -10.13 13.19 5.73
N LYS A 140 -11.34 13.36 5.17
CA LYS A 140 -12.58 13.05 5.86
C LYS A 140 -12.66 11.57 6.31
N PHE A 141 -12.20 10.65 5.47
CA PHE A 141 -12.17 9.23 5.80
C PHE A 141 -11.18 8.94 6.94
N CYS A 142 -9.97 9.46 6.85
CA CYS A 142 -8.95 9.30 7.90
C CYS A 142 -9.43 9.90 9.23
N TRP A 143 -10.03 11.09 9.20
CA TRP A 143 -10.63 11.71 10.38
C TRP A 143 -11.74 10.85 11.01
N LYS A 144 -12.62 10.27 10.17
CA LYS A 144 -13.67 9.32 10.63
C LYS A 144 -13.07 8.12 11.37
N ILE A 145 -12.00 7.54 10.81
CA ILE A 145 -11.27 6.42 11.44
C ILE A 145 -10.72 6.83 12.81
N GLU A 146 -10.09 8.00 12.88
CA GLU A 146 -9.51 8.52 14.12
C GLU A 146 -10.58 8.74 15.19
N GLN A 147 -11.68 9.41 14.84
CA GLN A 147 -12.77 9.68 15.79
C GLN A 147 -13.47 8.40 16.30
N LYS A 148 -13.63 7.42 15.41
CA LYS A 148 -14.40 6.21 15.74
C LYS A 148 -13.57 5.13 16.45
N TYR A 149 -12.28 5.02 16.11
CA TYR A 149 -11.43 3.91 16.54
C TYR A 149 -10.18 4.37 17.31
N GLY A 150 -9.98 5.67 17.52
CA GLY A 150 -8.81 6.22 18.17
C GLY A 150 -7.50 5.85 17.45
N PHE A 151 -7.56 5.71 16.13
CA PHE A 151 -6.43 5.27 15.32
C PHE A 151 -6.11 6.29 14.22
N THR A 152 -4.92 6.88 14.31
CA THR A 152 -4.46 7.86 13.32
C THR A 152 -3.74 7.14 12.18
N MET A 153 -4.25 7.32 10.96
CA MET A 153 -3.55 6.94 9.72
C MET A 153 -2.41 7.92 9.49
N SER A 154 -1.19 7.52 9.84
CA SER A 154 -0.03 8.42 9.87
C SER A 154 0.58 8.71 8.49
N GLU A 155 0.31 7.87 7.51
CA GLU A 155 0.87 7.97 6.17
C GLU A 155 -0.22 7.83 5.10
N LEU A 156 -0.05 8.56 3.98
CA LEU A 156 -0.90 8.46 2.80
C LEU A 156 -0.03 8.22 1.56
N GLU A 157 -0.17 7.03 0.97
CA GLU A 157 0.40 6.74 -0.35
C GLU A 157 -0.66 7.07 -1.42
N TYR A 158 -0.50 8.26 -2.01
CA TYR A 158 -1.47 8.78 -2.96
C TYR A 158 -0.89 8.85 -4.37
N GLY A 159 -1.44 8.04 -5.27
CA GLY A 159 -1.16 8.11 -6.70
C GLY A 159 -2.11 9.09 -7.40
N PRO A 160 -1.73 10.36 -7.59
CA PRO A 160 -2.64 11.37 -8.12
C PRO A 160 -3.00 11.15 -9.59
N GLY A 161 -2.18 10.43 -10.33
CA GLY A 161 -2.41 10.18 -11.76
C GLY A 161 -2.41 11.46 -12.60
N ILE A 162 -1.48 12.36 -12.33
CA ILE A 162 -1.34 13.64 -13.04
C ILE A 162 -1.11 13.38 -14.52
N ALA A 163 -1.83 14.14 -15.37
CA ALA A 163 -1.67 14.06 -16.81
C ALA A 163 -0.31 14.58 -17.27
N VAL A 164 0.33 13.81 -18.13
CA VAL A 164 1.54 14.24 -18.85
C VAL A 164 1.29 14.13 -20.36
N PRO A 165 1.76 15.08 -21.17
CA PRO A 165 1.73 14.95 -22.62
C PRO A 165 2.70 13.82 -23.03
N TYR A 166 2.24 12.90 -23.84
CA TYR A 166 3.09 11.84 -24.39
C TYR A 166 3.78 12.23 -25.69
N PHE A 167 3.24 13.28 -26.38
CA PHE A 167 3.75 13.79 -27.65
C PHE A 167 3.61 15.29 -27.72
#